data_5e3c23e655c58bd41e300b587ad1ef8e
#
_entry.id   5e3c23e655c58bd41e300b587ad1ef8e
#
_cell.length_a   1.000
_cell.length_b   1.000
_cell.length_c   1.000
_cell.angle_alpha   90.00
_cell.angle_beta   90.00
_cell.angle_gamma   90.00
#
_symmetry.space_group_name_H-M   'P 1'
#
loop_
_entity.id
_entity.type
_entity.pdbx_description
1 polymer ?
#
loop_
_entity_poly.entity_id
_entity_poly.type
_entity_poly.pdbx_seq_one_letter_code
_entity_poly.pdbx_strand_id
1 'polypeptide(L)'
;MIITSVRCSERISSMENSINATTWHNFKRLLGYAKPYKLGFIAAIIGMLGYAAIDVYFLSQLKPLIDEGLGGANREFMKWAPLFVVAAFIFRGLFHFIANYCLAWVGNNVVTDLKQALFEHIMSMPVAFHDKESTGGLISKLTYDTEQVLNSVSKAVLVIVQQSAFVLGLIGLMFYISWQLSLIFVFITPIIAFVVHFVSKRFRKISKNIQGAMGEVTSAAEQTFNGHKVVLTFGGQEKEFARFQQINNQNRHQRMKLVAAKAGSVPIIQIIASFALAFVFYAVNSD
;
A
#
# COMPACT_ATOMS: atom_id res chain seq x y z
N MET A 1 41.38 0.62 -3.99
CA MET A 1 40.11 1.34 -3.68
C MET A 1 38.91 0.77 -4.50
N ILE A 2 39.09 0.21 -5.67
CA ILE A 2 37.98 -0.36 -6.52
C ILE A 2 37.52 -1.75 -6.03
N ILE A 3 38.39 -2.58 -5.47
CA ILE A 3 38.06 -3.94 -5.00
C ILE A 3 37.17 -3.94 -3.74
N THR A 4 37.25 -2.89 -2.91
CA THR A 4 36.41 -2.76 -1.70
C THR A 4 34.97 -2.37 -2.04
N SER A 5 34.74 -1.62 -3.15
CA SER A 5 33.40 -1.19 -3.58
C SER A 5 32.61 -2.34 -4.23
N VAL A 6 33.27 -3.22 -4.97
CA VAL A 6 32.63 -4.38 -5.60
C VAL A 6 32.18 -5.40 -4.55
N ARG A 7 33.02 -5.68 -3.54
CA ARG A 7 32.71 -6.59 -2.44
C ARG A 7 31.60 -6.05 -1.51
N CYS A 8 31.47 -4.73 -1.40
CA CYS A 8 30.38 -4.08 -0.66
C CYS A 8 29.06 -4.16 -1.45
N SER A 9 29.09 -4.01 -2.77
CA SER A 9 27.94 -4.18 -3.66
C SER A 9 27.42 -5.61 -3.68
N GLU A 10 28.31 -6.61 -3.73
CA GLU A 10 27.91 -8.03 -3.67
C GLU A 10 27.34 -8.43 -2.31
N ARG A 11 27.86 -7.90 -1.20
CA ARG A 11 27.25 -8.10 0.14
C ARG A 11 25.90 -7.45 0.26
N ILE A 12 25.69 -6.26 -0.31
CA ILE A 12 24.39 -5.59 -0.27
C ILE A 12 23.37 -6.36 -1.13
N SER A 13 23.76 -6.84 -2.31
CA SER A 13 22.86 -7.64 -3.15
C SER A 13 22.54 -9.01 -2.55
N SER A 14 23.52 -9.65 -1.89
CA SER A 14 23.28 -10.92 -1.19
C SER A 14 22.41 -10.74 0.05
N MET A 15 22.57 -9.64 0.81
CA MET A 15 21.66 -9.28 1.91
C MET A 15 20.25 -8.96 1.40
N GLU A 16 20.12 -8.23 0.31
CA GLU A 16 18.81 -7.89 -0.29
C GLU A 16 18.10 -9.14 -0.80
N ASN A 17 18.81 -10.07 -1.42
CA ASN A 17 18.29 -11.37 -1.84
C ASN A 17 17.93 -12.28 -0.64
N SER A 18 18.71 -12.28 0.43
CA SER A 18 18.38 -13.05 1.64
C SER A 18 17.18 -12.47 2.38
N ILE A 19 17.05 -11.14 2.46
CA ILE A 19 15.88 -10.46 3.04
C ILE A 19 14.63 -10.75 2.19
N ASN A 20 14.72 -10.72 0.88
CA ASN A 20 13.61 -11.02 -0.01
C ASN A 20 13.19 -12.50 0.07
N ALA A 21 14.14 -13.43 0.12
CA ALA A 21 13.85 -14.86 0.29
C ALA A 21 13.20 -15.15 1.65
N THR A 22 13.70 -14.53 2.73
CA THR A 22 13.13 -14.67 4.08
C THR A 22 11.74 -14.03 4.15
N THR A 23 11.54 -12.88 3.52
CA THR A 23 10.24 -12.20 3.47
C THR A 23 9.20 -13.02 2.70
N TRP A 24 9.58 -13.61 1.57
CA TRP A 24 8.71 -14.48 0.80
C TRP A 24 8.35 -15.78 1.53
N HIS A 25 9.31 -16.37 2.22
CA HIS A 25 9.07 -17.55 3.06
C HIS A 25 8.10 -17.25 4.20
N ASN A 26 8.29 -16.13 4.90
CA ASN A 26 7.40 -15.70 5.97
C ASN A 26 5.99 -15.37 5.45
N PHE A 27 5.89 -14.74 4.28
CA PHE A 27 4.60 -14.49 3.61
C PHE A 27 3.87 -15.79 3.26
N LYS A 28 4.61 -16.80 2.76
CA LYS A 28 4.06 -18.13 2.46
C LYS A 28 3.57 -18.87 3.72
N ARG A 29 4.27 -18.70 4.86
CA ARG A 29 3.83 -19.23 6.16
C ARG A 29 2.53 -18.55 6.62
N LEU A 30 2.42 -17.23 6.51
CA LEU A 30 1.20 -16.48 6.81
C LEU A 30 0.02 -16.92 5.93
N LEU A 31 0.25 -17.14 4.64
CA LEU A 31 -0.75 -17.73 3.74
C LEU A 31 -1.16 -19.15 4.17
N GLY A 32 -0.28 -19.88 4.84
CA GLY A 32 -0.59 -21.19 5.44
C GLY A 32 -1.72 -21.12 6.47
N TYR A 33 -1.74 -20.08 7.30
CA TYR A 33 -2.83 -19.84 8.27
C TYR A 33 -4.15 -19.42 7.61
N ALA A 34 -4.11 -18.93 6.36
CA ALA A 34 -5.33 -18.60 5.61
C ALA A 34 -5.99 -19.84 4.94
N LYS A 35 -5.27 -20.98 4.85
CA LYS A 35 -5.81 -22.21 4.21
C LYS A 35 -7.14 -22.69 4.77
N PRO A 36 -7.41 -22.72 6.09
CA PRO A 36 -8.69 -23.13 6.63
C PRO A 36 -9.85 -22.23 6.14
N TYR A 37 -9.57 -20.97 5.86
CA TYR A 37 -10.55 -19.94 5.52
C TYR A 37 -10.67 -19.67 4.00
N LYS A 38 -10.27 -20.66 3.16
CA LYS A 38 -10.24 -20.56 1.70
C LYS A 38 -11.56 -20.10 1.07
N LEU A 39 -12.71 -20.52 1.62
CA LEU A 39 -14.03 -20.12 1.11
C LEU A 39 -14.27 -18.61 1.29
N GLY A 40 -13.93 -18.06 2.46
CA GLY A 40 -14.02 -16.63 2.70
C GLY A 40 -13.05 -15.83 1.81
N PHE A 41 -11.85 -16.36 1.58
CA PHE A 41 -10.86 -15.73 0.69
C PHE A 41 -11.32 -15.74 -0.78
N ILE A 42 -11.89 -16.84 -1.26
CA ILE A 42 -12.47 -16.92 -2.61
C ILE A 42 -13.66 -15.95 -2.75
N ALA A 43 -14.54 -15.88 -1.75
CA ALA A 43 -15.66 -14.93 -1.75
C ALA A 43 -15.17 -13.47 -1.78
N ALA A 44 -14.10 -13.14 -1.05
CA ALA A 44 -13.49 -11.82 -1.10
C ALA A 44 -12.93 -11.50 -2.51
N ILE A 45 -12.23 -12.44 -3.15
CA ILE A 45 -11.72 -12.27 -4.52
C ILE A 45 -12.87 -12.08 -5.51
N ILE A 46 -13.93 -12.87 -5.43
CA ILE A 46 -15.12 -12.72 -6.29
C ILE A 46 -15.74 -11.33 -6.08
N GLY A 47 -15.85 -10.88 -4.83
CA GLY A 47 -16.32 -9.54 -4.51
C GLY A 47 -15.46 -8.44 -5.14
N MET A 48 -14.12 -8.55 -5.05
CA MET A 48 -13.19 -7.60 -5.64
C MET A 48 -13.27 -7.56 -7.18
N LEU A 49 -13.35 -8.73 -7.81
CA LEU A 49 -13.48 -8.85 -9.26
C LEU A 49 -14.83 -8.32 -9.74
N GLY A 50 -15.93 -8.66 -9.04
CA GLY A 50 -17.26 -8.14 -9.34
C GLY A 50 -17.34 -6.63 -9.22
N TYR A 51 -16.72 -6.05 -8.17
CA TYR A 51 -16.62 -4.60 -8.02
C TYR A 51 -15.89 -3.95 -9.20
N ALA A 52 -14.71 -4.47 -9.57
CA ALA A 52 -13.94 -3.97 -10.70
C ALA A 52 -14.67 -4.13 -12.04
N ALA A 53 -15.37 -5.26 -12.26
CA ALA A 53 -16.14 -5.51 -13.46
C ALA A 53 -17.29 -4.52 -13.62
N ILE A 54 -17.99 -4.18 -12.52
CA ILE A 54 -19.09 -3.20 -12.58
C ILE A 54 -18.53 -1.80 -12.89
N ASP A 55 -17.39 -1.42 -12.31
CA ASP A 55 -16.77 -0.13 -12.59
C ASP A 55 -16.36 -0.01 -14.07
N VAL A 56 -15.77 -1.06 -14.66
CA VAL A 56 -15.40 -1.09 -16.08
C VAL A 56 -16.64 -1.09 -16.97
N TYR A 57 -17.66 -1.89 -16.62
CA TYR A 57 -18.90 -1.94 -17.36
C TYR A 57 -19.65 -0.61 -17.31
N PHE A 58 -19.72 0.04 -16.16
CA PHE A 58 -20.33 1.37 -16.03
C PHE A 58 -19.63 2.40 -16.91
N LEU A 59 -18.29 2.42 -16.92
CA LEU A 59 -17.51 3.27 -17.80
C LEU A 59 -17.77 2.99 -19.30
N SER A 60 -17.96 1.73 -19.67
CA SER A 60 -18.28 1.36 -21.07
C SER A 60 -19.64 1.89 -21.52
N GLN A 61 -20.61 2.00 -20.60
CA GLN A 61 -21.96 2.49 -20.89
C GLN A 61 -22.07 4.03 -20.89
N LEU A 62 -21.02 4.74 -20.42
CA LEU A 62 -21.05 6.21 -20.37
C LEU A 62 -21.20 6.83 -21.76
N LYS A 63 -20.50 6.27 -22.76
CA LYS A 63 -20.56 6.75 -24.14
C LYS A 63 -21.97 6.60 -24.75
N PRO A 64 -22.61 5.41 -24.76
CA PRO A 64 -24.00 5.26 -25.20
C PRO A 64 -24.98 6.15 -24.43
N LEU A 65 -24.79 6.27 -23.09
CA LEU A 65 -25.65 7.13 -22.27
C LEU A 65 -25.59 8.61 -22.67
N ILE A 66 -24.43 9.11 -23.06
CA ILE A 66 -24.24 10.49 -23.48
C ILE A 66 -24.71 10.67 -24.95
N ASP A 67 -24.28 9.82 -25.84
CA ASP A 67 -24.53 9.96 -27.29
C ASP A 67 -26.01 9.71 -27.63
N GLU A 68 -26.61 8.65 -27.09
CA GLU A 68 -27.99 8.28 -27.36
C GLU A 68 -28.99 8.98 -26.42
N GLY A 69 -28.57 9.26 -25.19
CA GLY A 69 -29.41 9.90 -24.18
C GLY A 69 -29.58 11.40 -24.42
N LEU A 70 -28.49 12.16 -24.51
CA LEU A 70 -28.51 13.60 -24.68
C LEU A 70 -28.74 14.01 -26.16
N GLY A 71 -28.36 13.14 -27.11
CA GLY A 71 -28.60 13.35 -28.55
C GLY A 71 -30.05 13.15 -29.01
N GLY A 72 -30.95 12.74 -28.13
CA GLY A 72 -32.38 12.62 -28.39
C GLY A 72 -32.80 11.42 -29.27
N ALA A 73 -31.87 10.52 -29.60
CA ALA A 73 -32.10 9.41 -30.53
C ALA A 73 -33.00 8.30 -29.98
N ASN A 74 -33.05 8.11 -28.66
CA ASN A 74 -33.79 6.98 -28.05
C ASN A 74 -34.45 7.36 -26.71
N ARG A 75 -35.68 7.91 -26.77
CA ARG A 75 -36.44 8.30 -25.57
C ARG A 75 -36.79 7.15 -24.64
N GLU A 76 -36.89 5.92 -25.13
CA GLU A 76 -37.18 4.75 -24.29
C GLU A 76 -35.96 4.33 -23.45
N PHE A 77 -34.75 4.37 -24.01
CA PHE A 77 -33.53 4.12 -23.30
C PHE A 77 -33.33 5.13 -22.15
N MET A 78 -33.66 6.40 -22.40
CA MET A 78 -33.54 7.47 -21.40
C MET A 78 -34.46 7.26 -20.19
N LYS A 79 -35.64 6.61 -20.35
CA LYS A 79 -36.52 6.30 -19.20
C LYS A 79 -35.92 5.28 -18.24
N TRP A 80 -35.16 4.31 -18.78
CA TRP A 80 -34.55 3.25 -17.97
C TRP A 80 -33.14 3.57 -17.49
N ALA A 81 -32.48 4.57 -18.05
CA ALA A 81 -31.11 4.97 -17.70
C ALA A 81 -30.94 5.29 -16.20
N PRO A 82 -31.84 6.04 -15.54
CA PRO A 82 -31.71 6.30 -14.11
C PRO A 82 -31.79 5.01 -13.27
N LEU A 83 -32.70 4.10 -13.65
CA LEU A 83 -32.84 2.82 -12.94
C LEU A 83 -31.60 1.93 -13.12
N PHE A 84 -31.03 1.93 -14.33
CA PHE A 84 -29.78 1.22 -14.62
C PHE A 84 -28.63 1.74 -13.77
N VAL A 85 -28.46 3.08 -13.67
CA VAL A 85 -27.43 3.69 -12.83
C VAL A 85 -27.61 3.30 -11.38
N VAL A 86 -28.83 3.43 -10.83
CA VAL A 86 -29.11 3.03 -9.44
C VAL A 86 -28.80 1.56 -9.20
N ALA A 87 -29.24 0.67 -10.10
CA ALA A 87 -28.98 -0.75 -10.01
C ALA A 87 -27.46 -1.04 -10.04
N ALA A 88 -26.71 -0.42 -10.94
CA ALA A 88 -25.25 -0.58 -11.02
C ALA A 88 -24.56 -0.16 -9.71
N PHE A 89 -24.96 0.95 -9.09
CA PHE A 89 -24.39 1.40 -7.81
C PHE A 89 -24.81 0.49 -6.64
N ILE A 90 -26.01 -0.08 -6.64
CA ILE A 90 -26.43 -1.08 -5.64
C ILE A 90 -25.56 -2.33 -5.74
N PHE A 91 -25.40 -2.89 -6.94
CA PHE A 91 -24.55 -4.07 -7.15
C PHE A 91 -23.09 -3.77 -6.82
N ARG A 92 -22.58 -2.60 -7.20
CA ARG A 92 -21.24 -2.13 -6.84
C ARG A 92 -21.06 -2.10 -5.33
N GLY A 93 -22.01 -1.53 -4.60
CA GLY A 93 -22.02 -1.49 -3.13
C GLY A 93 -22.05 -2.88 -2.51
N LEU A 94 -22.87 -3.80 -3.05
CA LEU A 94 -22.96 -5.18 -2.59
C LEU A 94 -21.63 -5.93 -2.77
N PHE A 95 -21.02 -5.87 -3.93
CA PHE A 95 -19.72 -6.51 -4.19
C PHE A 95 -18.61 -5.91 -3.33
N HIS A 96 -18.61 -4.59 -3.14
CA HIS A 96 -17.68 -3.91 -2.23
C HIS A 96 -17.84 -4.38 -0.78
N PHE A 97 -19.07 -4.52 -0.32
CA PHE A 97 -19.38 -5.05 1.01
C PHE A 97 -18.88 -6.47 1.17
N ILE A 98 -19.20 -7.36 0.22
CA ILE A 98 -18.76 -8.77 0.23
C ILE A 98 -17.23 -8.83 0.26
N ALA A 99 -16.55 -8.08 -0.60
CA ALA A 99 -15.09 -8.04 -0.66
C ALA A 99 -14.45 -7.67 0.69
N ASN A 100 -14.90 -6.55 1.28
CA ASN A 100 -14.32 -6.05 2.52
C ASN A 100 -14.71 -6.93 3.72
N TYR A 101 -15.96 -7.34 3.82
CA TYR A 101 -16.43 -8.17 4.93
C TYR A 101 -15.74 -9.54 4.95
N CYS A 102 -15.71 -10.23 3.81
CA CYS A 102 -15.08 -11.55 3.72
C CYS A 102 -13.58 -11.46 3.97
N LEU A 103 -12.90 -10.43 3.43
CA LEU A 103 -11.48 -10.24 3.68
C LEU A 103 -11.19 -9.91 5.15
N ALA A 104 -12.00 -9.06 5.77
CA ALA A 104 -11.88 -8.75 7.21
C ALA A 104 -12.16 -9.97 8.07
N TRP A 105 -13.17 -10.78 7.71
CA TRP A 105 -13.49 -12.01 8.40
C TRP A 105 -12.32 -13.02 8.35
N VAL A 106 -11.78 -13.28 7.15
CA VAL A 106 -10.60 -14.15 6.98
C VAL A 106 -9.42 -13.61 7.80
N GLY A 107 -9.18 -12.32 7.68
CA GLY A 107 -8.07 -11.68 8.36
C GLY A 107 -8.16 -11.80 9.89
N ASN A 108 -9.30 -11.49 10.47
CA ASN A 108 -9.49 -11.59 11.93
C ASN A 108 -9.35 -13.03 12.45
N ASN A 109 -9.84 -14.02 11.71
CA ASN A 109 -9.64 -15.43 12.08
C ASN A 109 -8.16 -15.81 12.04
N VAL A 110 -7.42 -15.43 10.98
CA VAL A 110 -5.97 -15.67 10.87
C VAL A 110 -5.21 -15.01 12.02
N VAL A 111 -5.59 -13.79 12.44
CA VAL A 111 -4.96 -13.14 13.61
C VAL A 111 -5.26 -13.89 14.90
N THR A 112 -6.48 -14.37 15.07
CA THR A 112 -6.85 -15.14 16.26
C THR A 112 -6.00 -16.41 16.35
N ASP A 113 -5.89 -17.17 15.26
CA ASP A 113 -5.06 -18.38 15.20
C ASP A 113 -3.58 -18.06 15.44
N LEU A 114 -3.09 -16.96 14.87
CA LEU A 114 -1.70 -16.52 15.05
C LEU A 114 -1.43 -16.09 16.50
N LYS A 115 -2.35 -15.35 17.13
CA LYS A 115 -2.25 -14.96 18.55
C LYS A 115 -2.23 -16.19 19.45
N GLN A 116 -3.08 -17.18 19.19
CA GLN A 116 -3.10 -18.43 19.95
C GLN A 116 -1.79 -19.21 19.82
N ALA A 117 -1.31 -19.41 18.58
CA ALA A 117 -0.04 -20.10 18.33
C ALA A 117 1.16 -19.37 18.94
N LEU A 118 1.16 -18.03 18.89
CA LEU A 118 2.22 -17.22 19.50
C LEU A 118 2.18 -17.30 21.02
N PHE A 119 1.00 -17.27 21.62
CA PHE A 119 0.84 -17.39 23.06
C PHE A 119 1.32 -18.77 23.55
N GLU A 120 0.90 -19.85 22.89
CA GLU A 120 1.35 -21.21 23.20
C GLU A 120 2.87 -21.34 23.09
N HIS A 121 3.46 -20.76 22.03
CA HIS A 121 4.89 -20.76 21.85
C HIS A 121 5.63 -20.00 22.96
N ILE A 122 5.16 -18.80 23.34
CA ILE A 122 5.73 -18.00 24.42
C ILE A 122 5.66 -18.79 25.75
N MET A 123 4.54 -19.44 26.05
CA MET A 123 4.36 -20.22 27.26
C MET A 123 5.25 -21.48 27.31
N SER A 124 5.64 -22.02 26.16
CA SER A 124 6.58 -23.17 26.08
C SER A 124 8.05 -22.78 26.19
N MET A 125 8.39 -21.48 26.22
CA MET A 125 9.76 -21.00 26.31
C MET A 125 10.33 -21.19 27.72
N PRO A 126 11.65 -21.45 27.86
CA PRO A 126 12.29 -21.60 29.17
C PRO A 126 12.29 -20.28 29.96
N VAL A 127 12.33 -20.37 31.29
CA VAL A 127 12.31 -19.21 32.22
C VAL A 127 13.36 -18.15 31.86
N ALA A 128 14.55 -18.58 31.45
CA ALA A 128 15.63 -17.68 31.04
C ALA A 128 15.27 -16.74 29.84
N PHE A 129 14.27 -17.11 29.03
CA PHE A 129 13.73 -16.23 27.98
C PHE A 129 12.85 -15.12 28.58
N HIS A 130 12.00 -15.49 29.55
CA HIS A 130 11.11 -14.56 30.23
C HIS A 130 11.89 -13.56 31.12
N ASP A 131 13.04 -13.95 31.68
CA ASP A 131 13.91 -13.06 32.43
C ASP A 131 14.62 -12.00 31.57
N LYS A 132 14.84 -12.30 30.29
CA LYS A 132 15.51 -11.38 29.35
C LYS A 132 14.58 -10.45 28.62
N GLU A 133 13.37 -10.89 28.30
CA GLU A 133 12.38 -10.13 27.56
C GLU A 133 11.45 -9.37 28.51
N SER A 134 11.14 -8.12 28.21
CA SER A 134 10.18 -7.38 29.02
C SER A 134 8.76 -7.90 28.78
N THR A 135 7.98 -8.04 29.82
CA THR A 135 6.55 -8.44 29.74
C THR A 135 5.76 -7.51 28.79
N GLY A 136 6.04 -6.20 28.85
CA GLY A 136 5.41 -5.24 27.95
C GLY A 136 5.77 -5.48 26.47
N GLY A 137 7.01 -5.88 26.17
CA GLY A 137 7.44 -6.24 24.82
C GLY A 137 6.72 -7.49 24.28
N LEU A 138 6.57 -8.51 25.13
CA LEU A 138 5.83 -9.73 24.77
C LEU A 138 4.34 -9.44 24.51
N ILE A 139 3.71 -8.64 25.37
CA ILE A 139 2.31 -8.20 25.19
C ILE A 139 2.16 -7.38 23.90
N SER A 140 3.10 -6.48 23.61
CA SER A 140 3.08 -5.68 22.37
C SER A 140 3.17 -6.57 21.12
N LYS A 141 4.07 -7.56 21.12
CA LYS A 141 4.19 -8.54 20.01
C LYS A 141 2.89 -9.33 19.82
N LEU A 142 2.25 -9.75 20.91
CA LEU A 142 1.02 -10.54 20.89
C LEU A 142 -0.20 -9.74 20.43
N THR A 143 -0.29 -8.46 20.79
CA THR A 143 -1.46 -7.61 20.52
C THR A 143 -1.27 -6.73 19.29
N TYR A 144 -0.32 -5.81 19.31
CA TYR A 144 -0.18 -4.77 18.28
C TYR A 144 0.51 -5.27 17.01
N ASP A 145 1.61 -6.02 17.13
CA ASP A 145 2.39 -6.43 15.96
C ASP A 145 1.60 -7.40 15.09
N THR A 146 0.86 -8.33 15.69
CA THR A 146 0.00 -9.28 14.97
C THR A 146 -1.11 -8.57 14.20
N GLU A 147 -1.77 -7.57 14.81
CA GLU A 147 -2.81 -6.77 14.14
C GLU A 147 -2.26 -5.88 13.03
N GLN A 148 -1.08 -5.30 13.23
CA GLN A 148 -0.44 -4.46 12.23
C GLN A 148 -0.04 -5.27 10.98
N VAL A 149 0.48 -6.48 11.17
CA VAL A 149 0.80 -7.40 10.06
C VAL A 149 -0.47 -7.72 9.27
N LEU A 150 -1.56 -8.08 9.95
CA LEU A 150 -2.83 -8.37 9.29
C LEU A 150 -3.34 -7.18 8.47
N ASN A 151 -3.45 -6.01 9.12
CA ASN A 151 -3.96 -4.81 8.47
C ASN A 151 -3.15 -4.46 7.22
N SER A 152 -1.83 -4.66 7.27
CA SER A 152 -0.95 -4.41 6.13
C SER A 152 -1.16 -5.42 5.00
N VAL A 153 -1.26 -6.71 5.33
CA VAL A 153 -1.47 -7.78 4.35
C VAL A 153 -2.86 -7.68 3.71
N SER A 154 -3.91 -7.49 4.52
CA SER A 154 -5.29 -7.37 4.01
C SER A 154 -5.45 -6.18 3.08
N LYS A 155 -4.92 -5.00 3.46
CA LYS A 155 -4.93 -3.82 2.58
C LYS A 155 -4.14 -4.06 1.29
N ALA A 156 -2.98 -4.69 1.37
CA ALA A 156 -2.17 -5.00 0.20
C ALA A 156 -2.90 -5.94 -0.76
N VAL A 157 -3.51 -7.01 -0.26
CA VAL A 157 -4.28 -7.96 -1.07
C VAL A 157 -5.46 -7.26 -1.74
N LEU A 158 -6.24 -6.47 -0.99
CA LEU A 158 -7.37 -5.73 -1.52
C LEU A 158 -6.95 -4.79 -2.65
N VAL A 159 -5.93 -3.97 -2.41
CA VAL A 159 -5.45 -3.00 -3.41
C VAL A 159 -4.88 -3.73 -4.63
N ILE A 160 -4.05 -4.76 -4.45
CA ILE A 160 -3.43 -5.46 -5.58
C ILE A 160 -4.50 -6.14 -6.44
N VAL A 161 -5.38 -6.93 -5.85
CA VAL A 161 -6.39 -7.70 -6.62
C VAL A 161 -7.39 -6.75 -7.27
N GLN A 162 -7.98 -5.84 -6.53
CA GLN A 162 -9.02 -4.94 -7.02
C GLN A 162 -8.49 -3.97 -8.08
N GLN A 163 -7.35 -3.32 -7.82
CA GLN A 163 -6.79 -2.35 -8.75
C GLN A 163 -6.19 -3.02 -10.00
N SER A 164 -5.57 -4.21 -9.84
CA SER A 164 -5.10 -4.95 -11.01
C SER A 164 -6.26 -5.40 -11.91
N ALA A 165 -7.35 -5.92 -11.33
CA ALA A 165 -8.53 -6.29 -12.07
C ALA A 165 -9.15 -5.09 -12.81
N PHE A 166 -9.25 -3.95 -12.14
CA PHE A 166 -9.75 -2.71 -12.72
C PHE A 166 -8.88 -2.22 -13.88
N VAL A 167 -7.55 -2.18 -13.69
CA VAL A 167 -6.60 -1.77 -14.75
C VAL A 167 -6.65 -2.72 -15.94
N LEU A 168 -6.68 -4.04 -15.71
CA LEU A 168 -6.80 -5.02 -16.78
C LEU A 168 -8.12 -4.89 -17.54
N GLY A 169 -9.22 -4.64 -16.82
CA GLY A 169 -10.52 -4.38 -17.40
C GLY A 169 -10.54 -3.11 -18.26
N LEU A 170 -9.92 -2.02 -17.77
CA LEU A 170 -9.79 -0.78 -18.55
C LEU A 170 -8.94 -0.95 -19.79
N ILE A 171 -7.81 -1.67 -19.70
CA ILE A 171 -6.98 -1.98 -20.87
C ILE A 171 -7.78 -2.77 -21.90
N GLY A 172 -8.53 -3.81 -21.47
CA GLY A 172 -9.40 -4.59 -22.34
C GLY A 172 -10.47 -3.71 -23.00
N LEU A 173 -11.11 -2.82 -22.24
CA LEU A 173 -12.10 -1.88 -22.77
C LEU A 173 -11.48 -0.90 -23.77
N MET A 174 -10.29 -0.37 -23.51
CA MET A 174 -9.59 0.52 -24.44
C MET A 174 -9.30 -0.17 -25.78
N PHE A 175 -8.80 -1.41 -25.75
CA PHE A 175 -8.55 -2.18 -26.97
C PHE A 175 -9.84 -2.52 -27.73
N TYR A 176 -10.94 -2.73 -27.01
CA TYR A 176 -12.24 -2.99 -27.61
C TYR A 176 -12.81 -1.75 -28.33
N ILE A 177 -12.64 -0.55 -27.74
CA ILE A 177 -13.16 0.70 -28.31
C ILE A 177 -12.30 1.18 -29.48
N SER A 178 -10.97 1.22 -29.32
CA SER A 178 -10.02 1.65 -30.34
C SER A 178 -8.63 1.08 -30.08
N TRP A 179 -8.22 0.15 -30.92
CA TRP A 179 -6.89 -0.45 -30.81
C TRP A 179 -5.77 0.55 -31.17
N GLN A 180 -6.04 1.48 -32.08
CA GLN A 180 -5.07 2.50 -32.53
C GLN A 180 -4.73 3.48 -31.39
N LEU A 181 -5.75 4.02 -30.70
CA LEU A 181 -5.54 4.88 -29.54
C LEU A 181 -4.88 4.13 -28.37
N SER A 182 -5.23 2.86 -28.19
CA SER A 182 -4.63 2.02 -27.14
C SER A 182 -3.13 1.84 -27.31
N LEU A 183 -2.63 1.73 -28.55
CA LEU A 183 -1.19 1.66 -28.83
C LEU A 183 -0.45 2.92 -28.35
N ILE A 184 -1.02 4.10 -28.49
CA ILE A 184 -0.41 5.35 -28.01
C ILE A 184 -0.19 5.27 -26.50
N PHE A 185 -1.20 4.79 -25.75
CA PHE A 185 -1.08 4.62 -24.29
C PHE A 185 -0.04 3.57 -23.91
N VAL A 186 0.11 2.48 -24.66
CA VAL A 186 1.15 1.47 -24.45
C VAL A 186 2.54 2.09 -24.59
N PHE A 187 2.76 3.00 -25.51
CA PHE A 187 4.05 3.71 -25.67
C PHE A 187 4.30 4.76 -24.56
N ILE A 188 3.25 5.37 -24.03
CA ILE A 188 3.38 6.36 -22.95
C ILE A 188 3.62 5.69 -21.58
N THR A 189 3.07 4.50 -21.35
CA THR A 189 3.19 3.77 -20.10
C THR A 189 4.64 3.56 -19.63
N PRO A 190 5.62 3.15 -20.47
CA PRO A 190 7.01 3.02 -20.03
C PRO A 190 7.65 4.35 -19.64
N ILE A 191 7.25 5.47 -20.24
CA ILE A 191 7.75 6.81 -19.86
C ILE A 191 7.29 7.13 -18.43
N ILE A 192 6.00 6.92 -18.15
CA ILE A 192 5.45 7.10 -16.80
C ILE A 192 6.13 6.15 -15.80
N ALA A 193 6.31 4.87 -16.18
CA ALA A 193 6.99 3.88 -15.34
C ALA A 193 8.42 4.29 -15.00
N PHE A 194 9.17 4.86 -15.95
CA PHE A 194 10.51 5.38 -15.73
C PHE A 194 10.53 6.52 -14.69
N VAL A 195 9.61 7.48 -14.83
CA VAL A 195 9.47 8.60 -13.88
C VAL A 195 9.12 8.10 -12.49
N VAL A 196 8.13 7.18 -12.40
CA VAL A 196 7.72 6.56 -11.13
C VAL A 196 8.89 5.79 -10.50
N HIS A 197 9.68 5.07 -11.28
CA HIS A 197 10.86 4.37 -10.77
C HIS A 197 11.88 5.32 -10.16
N PHE A 198 12.19 6.43 -10.84
CA PHE A 198 13.14 7.44 -10.35
C PHE A 198 12.65 8.09 -9.05
N VAL A 199 11.38 8.48 -9.01
CA VAL A 199 10.73 9.05 -7.82
C VAL A 199 10.72 8.04 -6.67
N SER A 200 10.40 6.78 -6.93
CA SER A 200 10.38 5.70 -5.92
C SER A 200 11.75 5.46 -5.28
N LYS A 201 12.83 5.52 -6.08
CA LYS A 201 14.20 5.40 -5.57
C LYS A 201 14.54 6.54 -4.58
N ARG A 202 14.11 7.76 -4.89
CA ARG A 202 14.26 8.91 -4.00
C ARG A 202 13.45 8.75 -2.71
N PHE A 203 12.21 8.29 -2.80
CA PHE A 203 11.36 8.00 -1.65
C PHE A 203 11.99 6.97 -0.71
N ARG A 204 12.50 5.87 -1.25
CA ARG A 204 13.14 4.81 -0.46
C ARG A 204 14.32 5.33 0.34
N LYS A 205 15.14 6.21 -0.26
CA LYS A 205 16.27 6.87 0.43
C LYS A 205 15.79 7.76 1.58
N ILE A 206 14.78 8.60 1.33
CA ILE A 206 14.22 9.50 2.35
C ILE A 206 13.56 8.71 3.48
N SER A 207 12.79 7.66 3.15
CA SER A 207 12.14 6.80 4.13
C SER A 207 13.14 6.10 5.06
N LYS A 208 14.28 5.64 4.52
CA LYS A 208 15.35 5.07 5.34
C LYS A 208 15.94 6.11 6.32
N ASN A 209 16.12 7.35 5.88
CA ASN A 209 16.61 8.42 6.76
C ASN A 209 15.60 8.77 7.88
N ILE A 210 14.30 8.71 7.59
CA ILE A 210 13.24 8.92 8.60
C ILE A 210 13.29 7.81 9.66
N GLN A 211 13.47 6.55 9.24
CA GLN A 211 13.58 5.42 10.18
C GLN A 211 14.79 5.59 11.10
N GLY A 212 15.94 6.02 10.56
CA GLY A 212 17.12 6.34 11.37
C GLY A 212 16.86 7.49 12.36
N ALA A 213 16.31 8.60 11.89
CA ALA A 213 15.97 9.73 12.76
C ALA A 213 14.91 9.40 13.82
N MET A 214 13.99 8.48 13.53
CA MET A 214 13.03 8.00 14.53
C MET A 214 13.69 7.11 15.58
N GLY A 215 14.63 6.26 15.18
CA GLY A 215 15.47 5.50 16.10
C GLY A 215 16.25 6.38 17.08
N GLU A 216 16.82 7.49 16.59
CA GLU A 216 17.51 8.49 17.42
C GLU A 216 16.55 9.14 18.45
N VAL A 217 15.32 9.48 18.04
CA VAL A 217 14.28 10.02 18.96
C VAL A 217 13.94 9.02 20.06
N THR A 218 13.70 7.75 19.67
CA THR A 218 13.37 6.68 20.62
C THR A 218 14.54 6.43 21.59
N SER A 219 15.77 6.34 21.08
CA SER A 219 16.95 6.12 21.90
C SER A 219 17.22 7.28 22.86
N ALA A 220 17.03 8.54 22.41
CA ALA A 220 17.16 9.70 23.28
C ALA A 220 16.12 9.70 24.41
N ALA A 221 14.87 9.38 24.09
CA ALA A 221 13.81 9.26 25.10
C ALA A 221 14.10 8.16 26.10
N GLU A 222 14.50 6.97 25.62
CA GLU A 222 14.84 5.82 26.46
C GLU A 222 16.03 6.13 27.40
N GLN A 223 17.10 6.75 26.90
CA GLN A 223 18.25 7.16 27.71
C GLN A 223 17.84 8.16 28.79
N THR A 224 17.02 9.16 28.45
CA THR A 224 16.56 10.18 29.40
C THR A 224 15.64 9.57 30.47
N PHE A 225 14.72 8.66 30.09
CA PHE A 225 13.80 8.02 31.04
C PHE A 225 14.53 7.02 31.94
N ASN A 226 15.44 6.22 31.40
CA ASN A 226 16.26 5.30 32.22
C ASN A 226 17.22 6.05 33.15
N GLY A 227 17.76 7.19 32.69
CA GLY A 227 18.64 8.06 33.46
C GLY A 227 17.92 9.14 34.29
N HIS A 228 16.58 9.12 34.41
CA HIS A 228 15.78 10.19 34.98
C HIS A 228 16.25 10.61 36.39
N LYS A 229 16.59 9.63 37.25
CA LYS A 229 17.10 9.91 38.60
C LYS A 229 18.43 10.70 38.58
N VAL A 230 19.30 10.40 37.63
CA VAL A 230 20.58 11.10 37.46
C VAL A 230 20.33 12.52 36.93
N VAL A 231 19.48 12.65 35.93
CA VAL A 231 19.10 13.95 35.35
C VAL A 231 18.52 14.89 36.42
N LEU A 232 17.65 14.37 37.31
CA LEU A 232 17.10 15.15 38.42
C LEU A 232 18.17 15.53 39.46
N THR A 233 19.03 14.58 39.84
CA THR A 233 20.03 14.80 40.88
C THR A 233 21.05 15.90 40.48
N PHE A 234 21.41 15.96 39.19
CA PHE A 234 22.38 16.92 38.68
C PHE A 234 21.75 18.15 38.00
N GLY A 235 20.41 18.33 38.08
CA GLY A 235 19.72 19.48 37.48
C GLY A 235 19.86 19.58 35.97
N GLY A 236 19.98 18.42 35.27
CA GLY A 236 20.24 18.34 33.83
C GLY A 236 19.00 18.42 32.93
N GLN A 237 17.81 18.75 33.47
CA GLN A 237 16.55 18.69 32.73
C GLN A 237 16.52 19.59 31.49
N GLU A 238 16.98 20.84 31.61
CA GLU A 238 17.00 21.78 30.48
C GLU A 238 17.93 21.31 29.36
N LYS A 239 19.08 20.74 29.71
CA LYS A 239 20.05 20.20 28.75
C LYS A 239 19.49 19.01 27.98
N GLU A 240 18.85 18.08 28.68
CA GLU A 240 18.22 16.92 28.04
C GLU A 240 16.99 17.32 27.20
N PHE A 241 16.22 18.30 27.65
CA PHE A 241 15.12 18.86 26.88
C PHE A 241 15.61 19.52 25.58
N ALA A 242 16.64 20.34 25.64
CA ALA A 242 17.24 20.98 24.46
C ALA A 242 17.79 19.92 23.47
N ARG A 243 18.46 18.88 23.98
CA ARG A 243 18.95 17.76 23.19
C ARG A 243 17.82 17.01 22.48
N PHE A 244 16.77 16.66 23.21
CA PHE A 244 15.59 15.99 22.65
C PHE A 244 14.90 16.86 21.59
N GLN A 245 14.75 18.17 21.85
CA GLN A 245 14.16 19.11 20.91
C GLN A 245 14.95 19.17 19.60
N GLN A 246 16.29 19.17 19.66
CA GLN A 246 17.13 19.15 18.47
C GLN A 246 16.91 17.87 17.64
N ILE A 247 16.94 16.69 18.27
CA ILE A 247 16.72 15.40 17.62
C ILE A 247 15.32 15.32 17.01
N ASN A 248 14.30 15.77 17.74
CA ASN A 248 12.91 15.77 17.28
C ASN A 248 12.71 16.73 16.08
N ASN A 249 13.36 17.91 16.10
CA ASN A 249 13.35 18.83 14.96
C ASN A 249 14.04 18.22 13.73
N GLN A 250 15.11 17.47 13.90
CA GLN A 250 15.77 16.74 12.81
C GLN A 250 14.83 15.68 12.21
N ASN A 251 14.13 14.92 13.02
CA ASN A 251 13.10 13.98 12.56
C ASN A 251 11.99 14.69 11.78
N ARG A 252 11.46 15.82 12.31
CA ARG A 252 10.48 16.65 11.61
C ARG A 252 10.99 17.08 10.23
N HIS A 253 12.25 17.51 10.13
CA HIS A 253 12.86 17.94 8.86
C HIS A 253 12.90 16.78 7.83
N GLN A 254 13.26 15.57 8.26
CA GLN A 254 13.27 14.39 7.37
C GLN A 254 11.85 14.03 6.92
N ARG A 255 10.84 14.08 7.81
CA ARG A 255 9.43 13.86 7.47
C ARG A 255 8.92 14.90 6.47
N MET A 256 9.27 16.18 6.64
CA MET A 256 8.88 17.25 5.71
C MET A 256 9.51 17.06 4.32
N LYS A 257 10.77 16.56 4.22
CA LYS A 257 11.36 16.18 2.92
C LYS A 257 10.56 15.07 2.22
N LEU A 258 10.04 14.11 2.96
CA LEU A 258 9.17 13.06 2.38
C LEU A 258 7.86 13.65 1.86
N VAL A 259 7.22 14.49 2.66
CA VAL A 259 5.96 15.16 2.28
C VAL A 259 6.17 16.02 1.03
N ALA A 260 7.23 16.83 0.99
CA ALA A 260 7.55 17.66 -0.17
C ALA A 260 7.83 16.81 -1.43
N ALA A 261 8.58 15.71 -1.28
CA ALA A 261 8.82 14.80 -2.40
C ALA A 261 7.52 14.14 -2.90
N LYS A 262 6.64 13.71 -1.99
CA LYS A 262 5.33 13.14 -2.33
C LYS A 262 4.42 14.18 -2.98
N ALA A 263 4.32 15.37 -2.41
CA ALA A 263 3.51 16.45 -2.94
C ALA A 263 3.98 16.93 -4.31
N GLY A 264 5.29 16.93 -4.57
CA GLY A 264 5.84 17.30 -5.87
C GLY A 264 5.73 16.21 -6.94
N SER A 265 5.67 14.93 -6.56
CA SER A 265 5.60 13.83 -7.53
C SER A 265 4.24 13.74 -8.24
N VAL A 266 3.15 14.03 -7.55
CA VAL A 266 1.79 13.96 -8.11
C VAL A 266 1.60 14.97 -9.25
N PRO A 267 1.90 16.28 -9.10
CA PRO A 267 1.80 17.24 -10.19
C PRO A 267 2.67 16.89 -11.40
N ILE A 268 3.89 16.36 -11.18
CA ILE A 268 4.77 15.96 -12.28
C ILE A 268 4.12 14.86 -13.12
N ILE A 269 3.55 13.84 -12.47
CA ILE A 269 2.85 12.75 -13.16
C ILE A 269 1.61 13.32 -13.91
N GLN A 270 0.86 14.22 -13.30
CA GLN A 270 -0.30 14.86 -13.92
C GLN A 270 0.07 15.68 -15.15
N ILE A 271 1.17 16.42 -15.09
CA ILE A 271 1.67 17.19 -16.25
C ILE A 271 2.05 16.24 -17.40
N ILE A 272 2.77 15.15 -17.12
CA ILE A 272 3.12 14.16 -18.13
C ILE A 272 1.85 13.54 -18.75
N ALA A 273 0.86 13.19 -17.90
CA ALA A 273 -0.40 12.66 -18.37
C ALA A 273 -1.19 13.67 -19.23
N SER A 274 -1.14 14.97 -18.90
CA SER A 274 -1.80 16.01 -19.69
C SER A 274 -1.15 16.21 -21.06
N PHE A 275 0.18 16.13 -21.14
CA PHE A 275 0.87 16.15 -22.44
C PHE A 275 0.52 14.92 -23.29
N ALA A 276 0.42 13.76 -22.68
CA ALA A 276 -0.02 12.55 -23.35
C ALA A 276 -1.44 12.69 -23.92
N LEU A 277 -2.35 13.24 -23.14
CA LEU A 277 -3.73 13.49 -23.56
C LEU A 277 -3.79 14.53 -24.68
N ALA A 278 -3.03 15.63 -24.57
CA ALA A 278 -2.94 16.64 -25.61
C ALA A 278 -2.40 16.08 -26.95
N PHE A 279 -1.41 15.18 -26.87
CA PHE A 279 -0.88 14.50 -28.05
C PHE A 279 -1.93 13.59 -28.71
N VAL A 280 -2.73 12.87 -27.92
CA VAL A 280 -3.84 12.05 -28.43
C VAL A 280 -4.88 12.93 -29.15
N PHE A 281 -5.28 14.05 -28.56
CA PHE A 281 -6.20 14.97 -29.19
C PHE A 281 -5.65 15.56 -30.51
N TYR A 282 -4.35 15.88 -30.52
CA TYR A 282 -3.71 16.35 -31.76
C TYR A 282 -3.69 15.28 -32.84
N ALA A 283 -3.35 14.03 -32.48
CA ALA A 283 -3.32 12.91 -33.43
C ALA A 283 -4.70 12.58 -34.01
N VAL A 284 -5.75 12.63 -33.18
CA VAL A 284 -7.14 12.37 -33.62
C VAL A 284 -7.68 13.50 -34.50
N ASN A 285 -7.24 14.75 -34.30
CA ASN A 285 -7.70 15.90 -35.11
C ASN A 285 -6.89 16.08 -36.40
N SER A 286 -5.80 15.34 -36.60
CA SER A 286 -4.98 15.40 -37.82
C SER A 286 -5.38 14.40 -38.90
N ASP A 287 -6.25 13.44 -38.57
CA ASP A 287 -6.93 12.51 -39.50
C ASP A 287 -8.33 13.04 -39.86
#